data_4d1ce3cccc3654fe0e5fb587a732a902
#
_entry.id   4d1ce3cccc3654fe0e5fb587a732a902
#
_cell.length_a   1.000
_cell.length_b   1.000
_cell.length_c   1.000
_cell.angle_alpha   90.00
_cell.angle_beta   90.00
_cell.angle_gamma   90.00
#
_symmetry.space_group_name_H-M   'P 1'
#
loop_
_entity.id
_entity.type
_entity.pdbx_description
1 polymer ?
#
loop_
_entity_poly.entity_id
_entity_poly.type
_entity_poly.pdbx_seq_one_letter_code
_entity_poly.pdbx_strand_id
1 'polypeptide(L)'
;MMRPFITMQGQAKDALDFYQTVFPSFEMISLQHHSEPHEKLIMLAVISIDEQEIMISDSFITHDWEINPGISFFINLEQEEELHKLAEQLGANGNFHMPPGDYGFSKLFAWVEDQFGVNWQLNIA
;
A
#
# COMPACT_ATOMS: atom_id res chain seq x y z
N MET A 1 -11.40 -17.03 -4.46
CA MET A 1 -10.28 -16.08 -4.63
C MET A 1 -10.00 -15.36 -3.32
N MET A 2 -8.75 -15.37 -2.88
CA MET A 2 -8.37 -14.70 -1.63
C MET A 2 -7.78 -13.32 -1.95
N ARG A 3 -8.20 -12.31 -1.19
CA ARG A 3 -7.71 -10.93 -1.35
C ARG A 3 -7.31 -10.37 0.01
N PRO A 4 -6.21 -9.63 0.09
CA PRO A 4 -5.90 -8.89 1.31
C PRO A 4 -6.95 -7.80 1.55
N PHE A 5 -7.26 -7.57 2.81
CA PHE A 5 -8.22 -6.56 3.26
C PHE A 5 -7.51 -5.66 4.27
N ILE A 6 -7.40 -4.39 3.95
CA ILE A 6 -6.75 -3.40 4.82
C ILE A 6 -7.83 -2.56 5.47
N THR A 7 -7.86 -2.56 6.80
CA THR A 7 -8.77 -1.71 7.56
C THR A 7 -8.02 -0.47 8.03
N MET A 8 -8.51 0.68 7.63
CA MET A 8 -7.98 1.98 8.00
C MET A 8 -8.98 2.71 8.91
N GLN A 9 -8.56 3.81 9.48
CA GLN A 9 -9.37 4.57 10.42
C GLN A 9 -9.47 6.02 9.95
N GLY A 10 -10.12 6.22 8.78
CA GLY A 10 -10.34 7.53 8.19
C GLY A 10 -9.32 7.94 7.14
N GLN A 11 -8.34 7.11 6.83
CA GLN A 11 -7.25 7.43 5.91
C GLN A 11 -7.41 6.83 4.52
N ALA A 12 -8.48 6.06 4.28
CA ALA A 12 -8.61 5.29 3.05
C ALA A 12 -8.59 6.17 1.79
N LYS A 13 -9.28 7.31 1.81
CA LYS A 13 -9.30 8.20 0.65
C LYS A 13 -7.91 8.72 0.32
N ASP A 14 -7.18 9.19 1.33
CA ASP A 14 -5.82 9.70 1.13
C ASP A 14 -4.88 8.60 0.65
N ALA A 15 -5.02 7.39 1.18
CA ALA A 15 -4.24 6.24 0.75
C ALA A 15 -4.52 5.89 -0.72
N LEU A 16 -5.79 5.87 -1.12
CA LEU A 16 -6.17 5.57 -2.50
C LEU A 16 -5.61 6.61 -3.47
N ASP A 17 -5.72 7.90 -3.13
CA ASP A 17 -5.17 8.96 -3.94
C ASP A 17 -3.64 8.82 -4.07
N PHE A 18 -2.98 8.48 -2.98
CA PHE A 18 -1.53 8.25 -2.95
C PHE A 18 -1.13 7.07 -3.84
N TYR A 19 -1.78 5.92 -3.67
CA TYR A 19 -1.46 4.72 -4.45
C TYR A 19 -1.71 4.91 -5.94
N GLN A 20 -2.75 5.65 -6.30
CA GLN A 20 -3.02 6.00 -7.69
C GLN A 20 -1.87 6.80 -8.30
N THR A 21 -1.27 7.70 -7.52
CA THR A 21 -0.14 8.51 -7.96
C THR A 21 1.15 7.70 -8.08
N VAL A 22 1.36 6.76 -7.16
CA VAL A 22 2.62 6.03 -7.01
C VAL A 22 2.71 4.83 -7.95
N PHE A 23 1.62 4.09 -8.13
CA PHE A 23 1.62 2.85 -8.91
C PHE A 23 1.03 3.06 -10.29
N PRO A 24 1.85 2.95 -11.37
CA PRO A 24 1.33 3.05 -12.74
C PRO A 24 0.26 2.00 -13.06
N SER A 25 0.33 0.83 -12.41
CA SER A 25 -0.61 -0.27 -12.61
C SER A 25 -1.88 -0.17 -11.77
N PHE A 26 -2.05 0.92 -11.00
CA PHE A 26 -3.22 1.09 -10.14
C PHE A 26 -4.53 1.16 -10.97
N GLU A 27 -5.52 0.40 -10.53
CA GLU A 27 -6.88 0.46 -11.07
C GLU A 27 -7.88 0.52 -9.92
N MET A 28 -8.84 1.42 -10.01
CA MET A 28 -9.99 1.45 -9.10
C MET A 28 -11.08 0.55 -9.69
N ILE A 29 -11.37 -0.57 -9.02
CA ILE A 29 -12.39 -1.51 -9.49
C ILE A 29 -13.76 -1.11 -8.98
N SER A 30 -13.89 -0.79 -7.68
CA SER A 30 -15.14 -0.33 -7.10
C SER A 30 -14.89 0.53 -5.88
N LEU A 31 -15.83 1.43 -5.59
CA LEU A 31 -15.73 2.34 -4.47
C LEU A 31 -17.10 2.60 -3.90
N GLN A 32 -17.29 2.37 -2.60
CA GLN A 32 -18.52 2.67 -1.89
C GLN A 32 -18.18 3.43 -0.62
N HIS A 33 -18.96 4.46 -0.35
CA HIS A 33 -18.86 5.23 0.89
C HIS A 33 -19.77 4.63 1.96
N HIS A 34 -19.47 4.92 3.22
CA HIS A 34 -20.37 4.60 4.32
C HIS A 34 -21.68 5.41 4.21
N SER A 35 -22.71 4.93 4.87
CA SER A 35 -23.97 5.66 5.01
C SER A 35 -23.81 6.81 5.99
N GLU A 36 -24.73 7.78 5.92
CA GLU A 36 -24.80 8.85 6.92
C GLU A 36 -24.83 8.27 8.34
N PRO A 37 -24.15 8.90 9.31
CA PRO A 37 -23.43 10.17 9.23
C PRO A 37 -21.95 10.03 8.83
N HIS A 38 -21.54 8.89 8.29
CA HIS A 38 -20.14 8.58 7.98
C HIS A 38 -19.84 8.60 6.48
N GLU A 39 -20.59 9.35 5.70
CA GLU A 39 -20.51 9.35 4.23
C GLU A 39 -19.19 9.85 3.66
N LYS A 40 -18.36 10.51 4.48
CA LYS A 40 -17.01 10.92 4.07
C LYS A 40 -16.00 9.77 4.13
N LEU A 41 -16.35 8.71 4.85
CA LEU A 41 -15.49 7.54 5.00
C LEU A 41 -15.80 6.51 3.92
N ILE A 42 -14.81 5.73 3.59
CA ILE A 42 -14.94 4.68 2.57
C ILE A 42 -15.35 3.38 3.24
N MET A 43 -16.52 2.87 2.88
CA MET A 43 -16.98 1.57 3.37
C MET A 43 -16.15 0.45 2.75
N LEU A 44 -15.95 0.51 1.43
CA LEU A 44 -15.15 -0.48 0.73
C LEU A 44 -14.66 0.07 -0.60
N ALA A 45 -13.35 -0.01 -0.80
CA ALA A 45 -12.72 0.17 -2.09
C ALA A 45 -12.09 -1.16 -2.49
N VAL A 46 -12.27 -1.55 -3.74
CA VAL A 46 -11.53 -2.66 -4.33
C VAL A 46 -10.64 -2.07 -5.40
N ILE A 47 -9.34 -2.26 -5.25
CA ILE A 47 -8.34 -1.76 -6.19
C ILE A 47 -7.50 -2.92 -6.72
N SER A 48 -6.76 -2.66 -7.77
CA SER A 48 -5.76 -3.59 -8.28
C SER A 48 -4.44 -2.87 -8.42
N ILE A 49 -3.38 -3.49 -7.92
CA ILE A 49 -2.00 -3.05 -8.10
C ILE A 49 -1.21 -4.26 -8.57
N ASP A 50 -0.52 -4.12 -9.69
CA ASP A 50 0.26 -5.22 -10.28
C ASP A 50 -0.58 -6.49 -10.44
N GLU A 51 -1.82 -6.30 -10.90
CA GLU A 51 -2.82 -7.35 -11.13
C GLU A 51 -3.35 -8.03 -9.85
N GLN A 52 -2.90 -7.59 -8.67
CA GLN A 52 -3.39 -8.10 -7.39
C GLN A 52 -4.53 -7.22 -6.88
N GLU A 53 -5.70 -7.80 -6.69
CA GLU A 53 -6.81 -7.10 -6.05
C GLU A 53 -6.57 -6.96 -4.56
N ILE A 54 -6.86 -5.77 -4.06
CA ILE A 54 -6.72 -5.40 -2.64
C ILE A 54 -7.99 -4.68 -2.23
N MET A 55 -8.47 -4.99 -1.04
CA MET A 55 -9.64 -4.34 -0.45
C MET A 55 -9.19 -3.35 0.62
N ILE A 56 -9.78 -2.15 0.62
CA ILE A 56 -9.46 -1.11 1.60
C ILE A 56 -10.78 -0.55 2.14
N SER A 57 -10.85 -0.40 3.46
CA SER A 57 -12.04 0.09 4.14
C SER A 57 -11.64 0.99 5.28
N ASP A 58 -12.46 2.03 5.54
CA ASP A 58 -12.36 2.81 6.77
C ASP A 58 -13.31 2.22 7.81
N SER A 59 -12.81 1.95 9.01
CA SER A 59 -13.67 1.75 10.16
C SER A 59 -14.07 3.11 10.72
N PHE A 60 -15.34 3.29 11.08
CA PHE A 60 -15.77 4.49 11.80
C PHE A 60 -15.72 4.28 13.33
N ILE A 61 -15.25 3.12 13.77
CA ILE A 61 -14.98 2.82 15.17
C ILE A 61 -13.48 2.97 15.39
N THR A 62 -13.10 3.65 16.47
CA THR A 62 -11.68 3.78 16.82
C THR A 62 -11.18 2.47 17.42
N HIS A 63 -10.06 1.98 16.89
CA HIS A 63 -9.38 0.78 17.38
C HIS A 63 -8.06 1.16 18.02
N ASP A 64 -7.60 0.32 18.95
CA ASP A 64 -6.31 0.51 19.63
C ASP A 64 -5.15 -0.24 18.97
N TRP A 65 -5.41 -0.94 17.86
CA TRP A 65 -4.37 -1.60 17.06
C TRP A 65 -4.02 -0.75 15.85
N GLU A 66 -2.84 -1.00 15.30
CA GLU A 66 -2.35 -0.34 14.10
C GLU A 66 -1.94 -1.39 13.07
N ILE A 67 -1.90 -0.99 11.80
CA ILE A 67 -1.28 -1.80 10.75
C ILE A 67 0.19 -1.92 11.12
N ASN A 68 0.74 -3.13 11.05
CA ASN A 68 2.11 -3.38 11.50
C ASN A 68 2.94 -4.05 10.39
N PRO A 69 4.29 -4.02 10.50
CA PRO A 69 5.17 -4.56 9.44
C PRO A 69 5.26 -6.08 9.40
N GLY A 70 4.50 -6.80 10.23
CA GLY A 70 4.48 -8.26 10.21
C GLY A 70 3.88 -8.84 8.93
N ILE A 71 3.18 -7.99 8.13
CA ILE A 71 2.68 -8.37 6.82
C ILE A 71 3.08 -7.30 5.81
N SER A 72 3.45 -7.70 4.60
CA SER A 72 3.84 -6.78 3.55
C SER A 72 3.45 -7.32 2.18
N PHE A 73 3.37 -6.42 1.20
CA PHE A 73 3.18 -6.78 -0.19
C PHE A 73 4.54 -6.88 -0.86
N PHE A 74 4.81 -8.00 -1.48
CA PHE A 74 6.09 -8.25 -2.15
C PHE A 74 5.92 -8.07 -3.66
N ILE A 75 6.67 -7.12 -4.24
CA ILE A 75 6.58 -6.80 -5.65
C ILE A 75 7.91 -7.10 -6.33
N ASN A 76 7.87 -7.95 -7.36
CA ASN A 76 9.02 -8.17 -8.23
C ASN A 76 8.97 -7.16 -9.35
N LEU A 77 10.04 -6.40 -9.52
CA LEU A 77 10.21 -5.41 -10.57
C LEU A 77 11.33 -5.86 -11.51
N GLU A 78 11.36 -5.29 -12.71
CA GLU A 78 12.35 -5.66 -13.73
C GLU A 78 13.49 -4.66 -13.84
N GLN A 79 13.22 -3.37 -13.56
CA GLN A 79 14.19 -2.30 -13.74
C GLN A 79 14.60 -1.70 -12.40
N GLU A 80 15.91 -1.54 -12.18
CA GLU A 80 16.42 -0.95 -10.94
C GLU A 80 15.94 0.49 -10.75
N GLU A 81 15.83 1.27 -11.82
CA GLU A 81 15.33 2.64 -11.77
C GLU A 81 13.90 2.70 -11.26
N GLU A 82 13.09 1.75 -11.69
CA GLU A 82 11.70 1.63 -11.25
C GLU A 82 11.62 1.35 -9.75
N LEU A 83 12.48 0.46 -9.24
CA LEU A 83 12.55 0.16 -7.82
C LEU A 83 12.92 1.41 -7.01
N HIS A 84 13.97 2.12 -7.43
CA HIS A 84 14.41 3.32 -6.74
C HIS A 84 13.31 4.39 -6.69
N LYS A 85 12.63 4.62 -7.82
CA LYS A 85 11.56 5.60 -7.89
C LYS A 85 10.41 5.22 -6.98
N LEU A 86 9.98 3.96 -7.04
CA LEU A 86 8.88 3.45 -6.23
C LEU A 86 9.20 3.51 -4.74
N ALA A 87 10.41 3.10 -4.36
CA ALA A 87 10.86 3.16 -2.97
C ALA A 87 10.86 4.59 -2.45
N GLU A 88 11.37 5.54 -3.25
CA GLU A 88 11.39 6.95 -2.86
C GLU A 88 9.98 7.50 -2.64
N GLN A 89 9.07 7.21 -3.57
CA GLN A 89 7.70 7.69 -3.46
C GLN A 89 6.95 7.06 -2.30
N LEU A 90 7.07 5.75 -2.11
CA LEU A 90 6.42 5.06 -0.99
C LEU A 90 6.99 5.49 0.35
N GLY A 91 8.30 5.74 0.40
CA GLY A 91 8.98 6.14 1.63
C GLY A 91 8.79 7.60 2.01
N ALA A 92 8.24 8.43 1.12
CA ALA A 92 7.97 9.83 1.42
C ALA A 92 6.97 9.92 2.57
N ASN A 93 7.37 10.56 3.67
CA ASN A 93 6.62 10.63 4.92
C ASN A 93 6.38 9.26 5.58
N GLY A 94 7.10 8.25 5.15
CA GLY A 94 7.07 6.90 5.71
C GLY A 94 8.40 6.57 6.38
N ASN A 95 8.77 5.29 6.31
CA ASN A 95 9.96 4.79 6.96
C ASN A 95 10.57 3.64 6.15
N PHE A 96 11.91 3.58 6.11
CA PHE A 96 12.59 2.43 5.50
C PHE A 96 13.04 1.47 6.59
N HIS A 97 12.58 0.21 6.50
CA HIS A 97 13.13 -0.87 7.30
C HIS A 97 14.45 -1.36 6.68
N MET A 98 14.48 -1.43 5.35
CA MET A 98 15.67 -1.78 4.57
C MET A 98 15.73 -0.85 3.34
N PRO A 99 16.58 0.18 3.34
CA PRO A 99 16.74 1.05 2.17
C PRO A 99 17.16 0.26 0.93
N PRO A 100 16.93 0.79 -0.29
CA PRO A 100 17.36 0.10 -1.49
C PRO A 100 18.84 -0.28 -1.43
N GLY A 101 19.13 -1.56 -1.66
CA GLY A 101 20.49 -2.08 -1.60
C GLY A 101 20.58 -3.55 -1.95
N ASP A 102 21.82 -4.04 -1.95
CA ASP A 102 22.14 -5.45 -2.15
C ASP A 102 22.33 -6.09 -0.77
N TYR A 103 21.44 -6.98 -0.41
CA TYR A 103 21.45 -7.68 0.88
C TYR A 103 21.88 -9.15 0.74
N GLY A 104 22.32 -9.56 -0.45
CA GLY A 104 22.87 -10.88 -0.70
C GLY A 104 21.88 -11.92 -1.25
N PHE A 105 20.60 -11.61 -1.33
CA PHE A 105 19.60 -12.57 -1.82
C PHE A 105 18.96 -12.19 -3.16
N SER A 106 19.22 -10.98 -3.65
CA SER A 106 18.76 -10.51 -4.95
C SER A 106 19.65 -9.36 -5.42
N LYS A 107 19.47 -8.91 -6.66
CA LYS A 107 20.28 -7.80 -7.20
C LYS A 107 20.03 -6.49 -6.46
N LEU A 108 18.77 -6.21 -6.14
CA LEU A 108 18.37 -4.99 -5.46
C LEU A 108 17.09 -5.25 -4.70
N PHE A 109 17.01 -4.74 -3.48
CA PHE A 109 15.87 -4.96 -2.61
C PHE A 109 15.63 -3.73 -1.73
N ALA A 110 14.36 -3.47 -1.42
CA ALA A 110 13.98 -2.46 -0.44
C ALA A 110 12.77 -2.94 0.35
N TRP A 111 12.71 -2.58 1.62
CA TRP A 111 11.54 -2.80 2.46
C TRP A 111 11.14 -1.45 3.03
N VAL A 112 9.98 -0.95 2.60
CA VAL A 112 9.52 0.39 2.93
C VAL A 112 8.13 0.33 3.55
N GLU A 113 7.94 1.15 4.57
CA GLU A 113 6.64 1.36 5.20
C GLU A 113 6.14 2.73 4.74
N ASP A 114 4.95 2.78 4.17
CA ASP A 114 4.41 4.05 3.68
C ASP A 114 3.81 4.88 4.82
N GLN A 115 3.38 6.09 4.52
CA GLN A 115 2.85 7.01 5.53
C GLN A 115 1.56 6.50 6.20
N PHE A 116 0.92 5.48 5.64
CA PHE A 116 -0.30 4.88 6.20
C PHE A 116 -0.01 3.62 7.02
N GLY A 117 1.26 3.23 7.13
CA GLY A 117 1.67 2.04 7.85
C GLY A 117 1.66 0.76 7.03
N VAL A 118 1.31 0.83 5.75
CA VAL A 118 1.32 -0.33 4.85
C VAL A 118 2.76 -0.60 4.41
N ASN A 119 3.14 -1.87 4.42
CA ASN A 119 4.51 -2.31 4.15
C ASN A 119 4.66 -2.94 2.78
N TRP A 120 5.72 -2.57 2.10
CA TRP A 120 6.04 -2.98 0.73
C TRP A 120 7.46 -3.48 0.67
N GLN A 121 7.64 -4.66 0.07
CA GLN A 121 8.97 -5.18 -0.23
C GLN A 121 9.14 -5.17 -1.75
N LEU A 122 10.19 -4.52 -2.22
CA LEU A 122 10.45 -4.30 -3.64
C LEU A 122 11.71 -5.08 -4.01
N ASN A 123 11.65 -5.82 -5.09
CA ASN A 123 12.72 -6.76 -5.43
C ASN A 123 13.06 -6.75 -6.91
N ILE A 124 14.36 -6.78 -7.20
CA ILE A 124 14.92 -7.10 -8.52
C ILE A 124 15.67 -8.43 -8.36
N ALA A 125 15.19 -9.43 -9.03
CA ALA A 125 15.78 -10.77 -8.94
C ALA A 125 17.21 -10.85 -9.51
#